data_4095c81eb4df0ab10bd0e4a90fe52d0c
#
_entry.id   4095c81eb4df0ab10bd0e4a90fe52d0c
#
_cell.length_a   1.000
_cell.length_b   1.000
_cell.length_c   1.000
_cell.angle_alpha   90.00
_cell.angle_beta   90.00
_cell.angle_gamma   90.00
#
_symmetry.space_group_name_H-M   'P 1'
#
loop_
_entity.id
_entity.type
_entity.pdbx_description
1 polymer ?
#
loop_
_entity_poly.entity_id
_entity_poly.type
_entity_poly.pdbx_seq_one_letter_code
_entity_poly.pdbx_strand_id
1 'polypeptide(L)'
;MRLFLIAFTDRGKALADTLAAALGGEAVRCGEPLGIREWTDLHFQTGNSLIFVGAVGIAVRAIAPHVQDKATDPAVVVVDERGRFAVPVLSGHLGGANDLARTVGRACGAVPVLTTATDVNGVFAVDEWAKRQNCSIPNAGKIKRVSGLLLSGGTVRVRSAWPIEGDPPAGVVLVDGKDYDVRLDILTRGKDVLRLVPRIAVLGVGCRRGTPQDAIETALTAMLDKSSLHKQAICAVATIDLKKDEPGLLAFCRGHNWPLYTYGTAQLQKASGNFTASAFVERVTGVDNVCERSAVLAAGGPILWKKAAGNGVTMAVALKPYQPAWRWRNE
;
A
#
# COMPACT_ATOMS: atom_id res chain seq x y z
N MET A 1 3.93 9.33 -0.36
CA MET A 1 3.41 9.97 0.86
C MET A 1 4.04 11.34 0.94
N ARG A 2 3.24 12.42 0.97
CA ARG A 2 3.75 13.79 1.12
C ARG A 2 3.51 14.23 2.57
N LEU A 3 4.47 14.97 3.13
CA LEU A 3 4.42 15.46 4.50
C LEU A 3 4.22 16.97 4.51
N PHE A 4 3.17 17.42 5.20
CA PHE A 4 2.82 18.83 5.33
C PHE A 4 2.78 19.25 6.80
N LEU A 5 3.37 20.39 7.11
CA LEU A 5 3.46 20.91 8.45
C LEU A 5 2.86 22.30 8.53
N ILE A 6 2.10 22.58 9.59
CA ILE A 6 1.58 23.92 9.90
C ILE A 6 1.89 24.31 11.32
N ALA A 7 2.33 25.54 11.52
CA ALA A 7 2.63 26.12 12.82
C ALA A 7 1.87 27.43 13.03
N PHE A 8 1.70 27.85 14.30
CA PHE A 8 0.87 29.01 14.66
C PHE A 8 1.67 30.16 15.27
N THR A 9 2.90 29.90 15.70
CA THR A 9 3.81 30.86 16.30
C THR A 9 5.15 30.85 15.58
N ASP A 10 5.97 31.89 15.72
CA ASP A 10 7.32 31.93 15.11
C ASP A 10 8.19 30.81 15.64
N ARG A 11 8.09 30.49 16.94
CA ARG A 11 8.81 29.38 17.55
C ARG A 11 8.35 28.03 16.96
N GLY A 12 7.05 27.85 16.84
CA GLY A 12 6.47 26.66 16.22
C GLY A 12 6.88 26.52 14.75
N LYS A 13 6.97 27.66 14.02
CA LYS A 13 7.42 27.67 12.62
C LYS A 13 8.89 27.24 12.49
N ALA A 14 9.77 27.73 13.35
CA ALA A 14 11.16 27.30 13.36
C ALA A 14 11.32 25.79 13.61
N LEU A 15 10.50 25.22 14.53
CA LEU A 15 10.47 23.78 14.75
C LEU A 15 9.90 23.04 13.53
N ALA A 16 8.82 23.56 12.93
CA ALA A 16 8.22 22.97 11.73
C ALA A 16 9.20 22.93 10.55
N ASP A 17 10.00 24.00 10.35
CA ASP A 17 11.04 24.05 9.32
C ASP A 17 12.15 23.02 9.58
N THR A 18 12.57 22.87 10.82
CA THR A 18 13.57 21.86 11.22
C THR A 18 13.05 20.46 10.92
N LEU A 19 11.80 20.16 11.28
CA LEU A 19 11.17 18.87 11.02
C LEU A 19 10.95 18.63 9.52
N ALA A 20 10.53 19.65 8.76
CA ALA A 20 10.35 19.54 7.31
C ALA A 20 11.66 19.24 6.60
N ALA A 21 12.75 19.89 6.98
CA ALA A 21 14.08 19.63 6.44
C ALA A 21 14.58 18.21 6.76
N ALA A 22 14.34 17.74 7.99
CA ALA A 22 14.77 16.41 8.43
C ALA A 22 13.94 15.26 7.83
N LEU A 23 12.64 15.48 7.56
CA LEU A 23 11.69 14.44 7.18
C LEU A 23 11.25 14.54 5.71
N GLY A 24 11.68 15.54 4.96
CA GLY A 24 11.32 15.74 3.55
C GLY A 24 9.90 16.27 3.39
N GLY A 25 9.49 17.29 4.14
CA GLY A 25 8.16 17.89 4.12
C GLY A 25 8.12 19.36 3.72
N GLU A 26 6.92 19.92 3.70
CA GLU A 26 6.65 21.34 3.44
C GLU A 26 6.06 21.99 4.69
N ALA A 27 6.68 23.05 5.22
CA ALA A 27 6.25 23.75 6.43
C ALA A 27 5.74 25.14 6.13
N VAL A 28 4.56 25.50 6.66
CA VAL A 28 3.97 26.84 6.54
C VAL A 28 3.61 27.41 7.91
N ARG A 29 3.54 28.75 7.99
CA ARG A 29 2.91 29.42 9.11
C ARG A 29 1.43 29.65 8.79
N CYS A 30 0.56 29.40 9.76
CA CYS A 30 -0.87 29.64 9.62
C CYS A 30 -1.13 31.12 9.30
N GLY A 31 -1.89 31.38 8.23
CA GLY A 31 -2.13 32.72 7.70
C GLY A 31 -1.12 33.17 6.64
N GLU A 32 -0.13 32.34 6.28
CA GLU A 32 0.91 32.65 5.29
C GLU A 32 1.08 31.48 4.28
N PRO A 33 0.42 31.47 3.13
CA PRO A 33 -0.68 32.35 2.71
C PRO A 33 -2.06 31.87 3.16
N LEU A 34 -2.21 30.62 3.63
CA LEU A 34 -3.48 29.98 3.94
C LEU A 34 -3.81 29.99 5.43
N GLY A 35 -5.07 30.20 5.77
CA GLY A 35 -5.61 29.93 7.09
C GLY A 35 -5.66 28.43 7.38
N ILE A 36 -5.83 28.07 8.68
CA ILE A 36 -5.84 26.67 9.11
C ILE A 36 -6.91 25.84 8.37
N ARG A 37 -8.09 26.41 8.12
CA ARG A 37 -9.21 25.73 7.46
C ARG A 37 -8.83 25.40 5.99
N GLU A 38 -8.42 26.40 5.24
CA GLU A 38 -8.05 26.24 3.83
C GLU A 38 -6.85 25.30 3.66
N TRP A 39 -5.87 25.40 4.57
CA TRP A 39 -4.73 24.51 4.57
C TRP A 39 -5.15 23.05 4.85
N THR A 40 -6.06 22.84 5.80
CA THR A 40 -6.56 21.49 6.11
C THR A 40 -7.40 20.95 4.96
N ASP A 41 -8.29 21.74 4.37
CA ASP A 41 -9.08 21.37 3.18
C ASP A 41 -8.18 20.88 2.03
N LEU A 42 -7.06 21.54 1.81
CA LEU A 42 -6.12 21.22 0.73
C LEU A 42 -5.33 19.93 1.02
N HIS A 43 -4.89 19.72 2.24
CA HIS A 43 -3.90 18.69 2.58
C HIS A 43 -4.48 17.45 3.26
N PHE A 44 -5.71 17.49 3.79
CA PHE A 44 -6.35 16.33 4.41
C PHE A 44 -6.82 15.34 3.34
N GLN A 45 -5.86 14.64 2.75
CA GLN A 45 -6.10 13.70 1.65
C GLN A 45 -5.40 12.37 1.91
N THR A 46 -6.01 11.28 1.42
CA THR A 46 -5.43 9.93 1.49
C THR A 46 -4.02 9.92 0.89
N GLY A 47 -3.08 9.33 1.62
CA GLY A 47 -1.67 9.26 1.22
C GLY A 47 -0.81 10.43 1.65
N ASN A 48 -1.39 11.49 2.22
CA ASN A 48 -0.66 12.56 2.90
C ASN A 48 -0.41 12.25 4.37
N SER A 49 0.49 13.04 4.99
CA SER A 49 0.73 13.06 6.43
C SER A 49 0.77 14.49 6.90
N LEU A 50 0.11 14.79 8.02
CA LEU A 50 -0.02 16.14 8.54
C LEU A 50 0.63 16.25 9.92
N ILE A 51 1.45 17.29 10.12
CA ILE A 51 1.97 17.66 11.44
C ILE A 51 1.48 19.06 11.79
N PHE A 52 0.79 19.17 12.91
CA PHE A 52 0.41 20.45 13.52
C PHE A 52 1.40 20.77 14.64
N VAL A 53 2.15 21.87 14.50
CA VAL A 53 3.05 22.33 15.56
C VAL A 53 2.30 23.37 16.40
N GLY A 54 1.71 22.92 17.53
CA GLY A 54 0.87 23.73 18.39
C GLY A 54 -0.01 22.91 19.33
N ALA A 55 -1.13 23.46 19.77
CA ALA A 55 -2.05 22.78 20.69
C ALA A 55 -2.90 21.69 19.99
N VAL A 56 -3.06 20.54 20.63
CA VAL A 56 -3.87 19.41 20.13
C VAL A 56 -5.30 19.85 19.79
N GLY A 57 -5.91 20.71 20.60
CA GLY A 57 -7.29 21.18 20.38
C GLY A 57 -7.44 21.99 19.08
N ILE A 58 -6.40 22.67 18.59
CA ILE A 58 -6.41 23.37 17.29
C ILE A 58 -6.50 22.34 16.17
N ALA A 59 -5.61 21.34 16.19
CA ALA A 59 -5.58 20.29 15.19
C ALA A 59 -6.93 19.51 15.14
N VAL A 60 -7.46 19.11 16.31
CA VAL A 60 -8.74 18.39 16.40
C VAL A 60 -9.88 19.18 15.76
N ARG A 61 -10.00 20.49 16.04
CA ARG A 61 -11.04 21.32 15.43
C ARG A 61 -10.84 21.48 13.92
N ALA A 62 -9.60 21.55 13.45
CA ALA A 62 -9.28 21.68 12.03
C ALA A 62 -9.66 20.42 11.25
N ILE A 63 -9.32 19.24 11.78
CA ILE A 63 -9.54 17.97 11.05
C ILE A 63 -10.96 17.41 11.24
N ALA A 64 -11.68 17.77 12.30
CA ALA A 64 -13.00 17.20 12.63
C ALA A 64 -14.00 17.17 11.44
N PRO A 65 -14.12 18.22 10.59
CA PRO A 65 -15.02 18.20 9.45
C PRO A 65 -14.65 17.19 8.36
N HIS A 66 -13.41 16.72 8.33
CA HIS A 66 -12.85 15.88 7.26
C HIS A 66 -12.75 14.40 7.65
N VAL A 67 -12.82 14.08 8.94
CA VAL A 67 -12.64 12.70 9.44
C VAL A 67 -13.77 11.79 8.93
N GLN A 68 -13.39 10.70 8.25
CA GLN A 68 -14.32 9.74 7.63
C GLN A 68 -14.02 8.30 8.04
N ASP A 69 -12.86 7.77 7.67
CA ASP A 69 -12.51 6.37 7.89
C ASP A 69 -11.00 6.21 8.16
N LYS A 70 -10.69 5.39 9.16
CA LYS A 70 -9.31 5.12 9.59
C LYS A 70 -8.40 4.49 8.52
N ALA A 71 -8.96 3.93 7.46
CA ALA A 71 -8.22 3.33 6.36
C ALA A 71 -7.86 4.34 5.26
N THR A 72 -8.60 5.45 5.17
CA THR A 72 -8.44 6.47 4.13
C THR A 72 -7.93 7.79 4.65
N ASP A 73 -8.25 8.13 5.90
CA ASP A 73 -7.83 9.38 6.52
C ASP A 73 -6.30 9.45 6.66
N PRO A 74 -5.69 10.62 6.41
CA PRO A 74 -4.24 10.81 6.53
C PRO A 74 -3.74 10.63 7.95
N ALA A 75 -2.46 10.32 8.10
CA ALA A 75 -1.78 10.38 9.40
C ALA A 75 -1.77 11.81 9.92
N VAL A 76 -2.23 12.01 11.17
CA VAL A 76 -2.15 13.33 11.82
C VAL A 76 -1.39 13.20 13.13
N VAL A 77 -0.33 14.01 13.27
CA VAL A 77 0.47 14.13 14.48
C VAL A 77 0.48 15.58 14.94
N VAL A 78 0.39 15.80 16.23
CA VAL A 78 0.55 17.12 16.86
C VAL A 78 1.87 17.14 17.64
N VAL A 79 2.63 18.20 17.48
CA VAL A 79 3.87 18.45 18.22
C VAL A 79 3.71 19.75 18.98
N ASP A 80 4.00 19.78 20.28
CA ASP A 80 3.97 21.03 21.01
C ASP A 80 5.11 21.97 20.50
N GLU A 81 4.92 23.29 20.61
CA GLU A 81 5.85 24.26 20.03
C GLU A 81 7.28 24.23 20.62
N ARG A 82 7.48 23.50 21.72
CA ARG A 82 8.79 23.25 22.32
C ARG A 82 9.41 21.92 21.86
N GLY A 83 8.67 21.12 21.08
CA GLY A 83 9.14 19.83 20.59
C GLY A 83 9.32 18.78 21.69
N ARG A 84 8.55 18.86 22.79
CA ARG A 84 8.66 17.89 23.89
C ARG A 84 7.83 16.64 23.70
N PHE A 85 6.67 16.77 23.06
CA PHE A 85 5.73 15.67 22.84
C PHE A 85 5.29 15.61 21.39
N ALA A 86 5.24 14.40 20.84
CA ALA A 86 4.67 14.09 19.53
C ALA A 86 3.45 13.17 19.73
N VAL A 87 2.25 13.70 19.49
CA VAL A 87 0.99 13.03 19.78
C VAL A 87 0.30 12.60 18.47
N PRO A 88 0.19 11.31 18.16
CA PRO A 88 -0.62 10.84 17.04
C PRO A 88 -2.10 11.04 17.39
N VAL A 89 -2.82 11.82 16.58
CA VAL A 89 -4.22 12.20 16.81
C VAL A 89 -5.17 11.39 15.94
N LEU A 90 -4.76 11.04 14.73
CA LEU A 90 -5.62 10.32 13.78
C LEU A 90 -4.79 9.30 12.97
N SER A 91 -5.43 8.17 12.61
CA SER A 91 -4.87 7.11 11.75
C SER A 91 -3.54 6.53 12.25
N GLY A 92 -3.52 6.15 13.55
CA GLY A 92 -2.33 5.68 14.27
C GLY A 92 -1.57 4.55 13.57
N HIS A 93 -2.24 3.42 13.29
CA HIS A 93 -1.63 2.23 12.69
C HIS A 93 -1.63 2.28 11.16
N LEU A 94 -2.78 2.09 10.51
CA LEU A 94 -2.88 2.00 9.04
C LEU A 94 -2.41 3.28 8.34
N GLY A 95 -2.81 4.44 8.82
CA GLY A 95 -2.35 5.73 8.31
C GLY A 95 -0.90 6.04 8.67
N GLY A 96 -0.36 5.44 9.75
CA GLY A 96 1.04 5.56 10.15
C GLY A 96 1.36 6.72 11.08
N ALA A 97 0.36 7.31 11.76
CA ALA A 97 0.62 8.42 12.68
C ALA A 97 1.48 8.01 13.89
N ASN A 98 1.40 6.76 14.36
CA ASN A 98 2.26 6.25 15.43
C ASN A 98 3.73 6.20 14.98
N ASP A 99 4.01 5.71 13.77
CA ASP A 99 5.36 5.69 13.20
C ASP A 99 5.88 7.11 12.93
N LEU A 100 5.00 8.00 12.46
CA LEU A 100 5.34 9.40 12.25
C LEU A 100 5.71 10.07 13.57
N ALA A 101 4.95 9.85 14.65
CA ALA A 101 5.26 10.39 15.97
C ALA A 101 6.62 9.88 16.50
N ARG A 102 6.93 8.58 16.32
CA ARG A 102 8.27 8.03 16.65
C ARG A 102 9.38 8.67 15.80
N THR A 103 9.11 8.93 14.52
CA THR A 103 10.07 9.56 13.61
C THR A 103 10.33 11.03 13.98
N VAL A 104 9.27 11.76 14.31
CA VAL A 104 9.38 13.12 14.88
C VAL A 104 10.20 13.11 16.17
N GLY A 105 9.95 12.14 17.06
CA GLY A 105 10.71 11.98 18.29
C GLY A 105 12.21 11.81 18.04
N ARG A 106 12.59 11.00 17.06
CA ARG A 106 14.00 10.84 16.66
C ARG A 106 14.60 12.13 16.07
N ALA A 107 13.80 12.92 15.36
CA ALA A 107 14.26 14.12 14.67
C ALA A 107 14.46 15.32 15.61
N CYS A 108 13.63 15.49 16.65
CA CYS A 108 13.70 16.66 17.54
C CYS A 108 13.76 16.34 19.04
N GLY A 109 13.87 15.06 19.43
CA GLY A 109 13.91 14.65 20.83
C GLY A 109 12.53 14.62 21.52
N ALA A 110 11.43 14.80 20.78
CA ALA A 110 10.08 14.72 21.32
C ALA A 110 9.74 13.31 21.82
N VAL A 111 9.01 13.22 22.95
CA VAL A 111 8.45 11.95 23.45
C VAL A 111 7.23 11.59 22.63
N PRO A 112 7.19 10.43 21.92
CA PRO A 112 5.99 9.98 21.23
C PRO A 112 4.96 9.49 22.24
N VAL A 113 3.76 10.11 22.26
CA VAL A 113 2.69 9.79 23.20
C VAL A 113 1.70 8.81 22.56
N LEU A 114 2.08 7.53 22.52
CA LEU A 114 1.26 6.47 21.92
C LEU A 114 0.21 5.98 22.90
N THR A 115 -1.06 5.99 22.49
CA THR A 115 -2.21 5.63 23.34
C THR A 115 -2.99 4.44 22.84
N THR A 116 -2.61 3.85 21.68
CA THR A 116 -3.30 2.69 21.13
C THR A 116 -3.11 1.47 22.03
N ALA A 117 -4.19 0.74 22.30
CA ALA A 117 -4.17 -0.38 23.24
C ALA A 117 -3.10 -1.45 22.89
N THR A 118 -2.90 -1.74 21.60
CA THR A 118 -1.88 -2.68 21.14
C THR A 118 -0.46 -2.20 21.42
N ASP A 119 -0.18 -0.89 21.27
CA ASP A 119 1.12 -0.31 21.61
C ASP A 119 1.39 -0.33 23.10
N VAL A 120 0.39 0.12 23.91
CA VAL A 120 0.54 0.21 25.36
C VAL A 120 0.72 -1.18 25.99
N ASN A 121 -0.01 -2.18 25.51
CA ASN A 121 0.08 -3.55 26.03
C ASN A 121 1.15 -4.40 25.36
N GLY A 122 1.88 -3.87 24.39
CA GLY A 122 2.93 -4.60 23.72
C GLY A 122 2.48 -5.79 22.88
N VAL A 123 1.20 -5.90 22.53
CA VAL A 123 0.68 -7.03 21.76
C VAL A 123 0.85 -6.81 20.25
N PHE A 124 0.87 -7.91 19.51
CA PHE A 124 1.05 -7.91 18.06
C PHE A 124 -0.03 -7.07 17.36
N ALA A 125 0.39 -6.08 16.58
CA ALA A 125 -0.47 -5.25 15.74
C ALA A 125 -0.49 -5.78 14.31
N VAL A 126 -1.54 -6.54 13.97
CA VAL A 126 -1.66 -7.23 12.68
C VAL A 126 -1.72 -6.27 11.49
N ASP A 127 -2.24 -5.09 11.67
CA ASP A 127 -2.32 -4.04 10.66
C ASP A 127 -0.97 -3.33 10.42
N GLU A 128 -0.17 -3.09 11.45
CA GLU A 128 1.22 -2.64 11.30
C GLU A 128 2.06 -3.70 10.58
N TRP A 129 1.92 -4.96 11.00
CA TRP A 129 2.58 -6.06 10.33
C TRP A 129 2.20 -6.15 8.86
N ALA A 130 0.91 -6.08 8.53
CA ALA A 130 0.44 -6.11 7.15
C ALA A 130 1.06 -4.98 6.30
N LYS A 131 1.14 -3.77 6.84
CA LYS A 131 1.78 -2.62 6.19
C LYS A 131 3.26 -2.90 5.90
N ARG A 132 4.00 -3.44 6.87
CA ARG A 132 5.42 -3.78 6.70
C ARG A 132 5.65 -4.89 5.70
N GLN A 133 4.71 -5.84 5.61
CA GLN A 133 4.75 -6.92 4.63
C GLN A 133 4.18 -6.49 3.26
N ASN A 134 3.99 -5.18 3.02
CA ASN A 134 3.41 -4.65 1.78
C ASN A 134 2.06 -5.30 1.42
N CYS A 135 1.21 -5.53 2.43
CA CYS A 135 -0.11 -6.13 2.25
C CYS A 135 -1.22 -5.07 2.23
N SER A 136 -2.21 -5.28 1.38
CA SER A 136 -3.53 -4.67 1.50
C SER A 136 -4.39 -5.47 2.46
N ILE A 137 -5.34 -4.79 3.13
CA ILE A 137 -6.30 -5.40 4.05
C ILE A 137 -7.72 -5.13 3.53
N PRO A 138 -8.28 -5.96 2.63
CA PRO A 138 -9.57 -5.70 1.98
C PRO A 138 -10.75 -5.62 2.96
N ASN A 139 -10.64 -6.24 4.12
CA ASN A 139 -11.68 -6.32 5.13
C ASN A 139 -11.19 -5.82 6.50
N ALA A 140 -10.63 -4.59 6.53
CA ALA A 140 -10.00 -3.97 7.71
C ALA A 140 -10.91 -3.92 8.96
N GLY A 141 -12.24 -3.97 8.82
CA GLY A 141 -13.17 -4.10 9.94
C GLY A 141 -12.92 -5.31 10.84
N LYS A 142 -12.30 -6.38 10.30
CA LYS A 142 -11.97 -7.60 11.06
C LYS A 142 -10.70 -7.48 11.92
N ILE A 143 -9.91 -6.42 11.75
CA ILE A 143 -8.74 -6.14 12.61
C ILE A 143 -9.15 -6.08 14.08
N LYS A 144 -10.30 -5.46 14.38
CA LYS A 144 -10.81 -5.34 15.76
C LYS A 144 -10.95 -6.70 16.46
N ARG A 145 -11.41 -7.73 15.74
CA ARG A 145 -11.56 -9.08 16.29
C ARG A 145 -10.19 -9.70 16.61
N VAL A 146 -9.23 -9.56 15.72
CA VAL A 146 -7.86 -10.10 15.91
C VAL A 146 -7.16 -9.40 17.06
N SER A 147 -7.18 -8.06 17.10
CA SER A 147 -6.59 -7.28 18.19
C SER A 147 -7.29 -7.54 19.53
N GLY A 148 -8.64 -7.65 19.54
CA GLY A 148 -9.40 -7.97 20.73
C GLY A 148 -9.05 -9.35 21.31
N LEU A 149 -8.84 -10.35 20.47
CA LEU A 149 -8.42 -11.68 20.90
C LEU A 149 -7.04 -11.64 21.59
N LEU A 150 -6.08 -10.93 21.02
CA LEU A 150 -4.74 -10.76 21.61
C LEU A 150 -4.77 -9.96 22.92
N LEU A 151 -5.55 -8.87 22.96
CA LEU A 151 -5.68 -8.05 24.16
C LEU A 151 -6.36 -8.79 25.33
N SER A 152 -7.20 -9.79 25.02
CA SER A 152 -7.80 -10.68 26.04
C SER A 152 -6.90 -11.86 26.44
N GLY A 153 -5.66 -11.92 25.96
CA GLY A 153 -4.73 -13.03 26.25
C GLY A 153 -4.98 -14.29 25.42
N GLY A 154 -5.83 -14.22 24.39
CA GLY A 154 -6.09 -15.34 23.48
C GLY A 154 -5.02 -15.50 22.41
N THR A 155 -5.13 -16.57 21.62
CA THR A 155 -4.17 -16.92 20.56
C THR A 155 -4.77 -16.66 19.19
N VAL A 156 -4.04 -15.94 18.32
CA VAL A 156 -4.37 -15.69 16.92
C VAL A 156 -3.65 -16.70 16.03
N ARG A 157 -4.42 -17.42 15.23
CA ARG A 157 -3.93 -18.42 14.28
C ARG A 157 -3.78 -17.76 12.90
N VAL A 158 -2.55 -17.76 12.38
CA VAL A 158 -2.21 -17.22 11.07
C VAL A 158 -1.96 -18.35 10.10
N ARG A 159 -2.61 -18.32 8.94
CA ARG A 159 -2.29 -19.19 7.81
C ARG A 159 -1.64 -18.35 6.71
N SER A 160 -0.49 -18.81 6.22
CA SER A 160 0.27 -18.14 5.16
C SER A 160 0.47 -19.04 3.95
N ALA A 161 0.43 -18.46 2.75
CA ALA A 161 0.83 -19.13 1.51
C ALA A 161 2.36 -19.16 1.31
N TRP A 162 3.11 -18.44 2.15
CA TRP A 162 4.58 -18.37 2.14
C TRP A 162 5.14 -18.70 3.50
N PRO A 163 6.35 -19.29 3.57
CA PRO A 163 7.11 -19.33 4.81
C PRO A 163 7.31 -17.92 5.37
N ILE A 164 7.16 -17.75 6.68
CA ILE A 164 7.38 -16.47 7.36
C ILE A 164 8.69 -16.58 8.14
N GLU A 165 9.61 -15.66 7.90
CA GLU A 165 10.92 -15.62 8.54
C GLU A 165 10.82 -15.18 10.00
N GLY A 166 11.60 -15.84 10.88
CA GLY A 166 11.66 -15.57 12.33
C GLY A 166 10.57 -16.28 13.12
N ASP A 167 10.52 -16.00 14.41
CA ASP A 167 9.55 -16.59 15.32
C ASP A 167 8.27 -15.75 15.40
N PRO A 168 7.08 -16.39 15.47
CA PRO A 168 5.84 -15.66 15.64
C PRO A 168 5.84 -14.90 16.98
N PRO A 169 5.28 -13.67 17.02
CA PRO A 169 5.18 -12.90 18.25
C PRO A 169 4.26 -13.58 19.27
N ALA A 170 4.38 -13.20 20.54
CA ALA A 170 3.56 -13.73 21.62
C ALA A 170 2.06 -13.66 21.30
N GLY A 171 1.34 -14.75 21.54
CA GLY A 171 -0.07 -14.87 21.23
C GLY A 171 -0.39 -15.14 19.75
N VAL A 172 0.61 -15.35 18.90
CA VAL A 172 0.42 -15.70 17.48
C VAL A 172 0.99 -17.08 17.19
N VAL A 173 0.27 -17.89 16.40
CA VAL A 173 0.74 -19.19 15.94
C VAL A 173 0.52 -19.35 14.45
N LEU A 174 1.49 -19.93 13.74
CA LEU A 174 1.35 -20.32 12.34
C LEU A 174 0.67 -21.69 12.27
N VAL A 175 -0.33 -21.80 11.38
CA VAL A 175 -1.11 -23.04 11.21
C VAL A 175 -1.29 -23.39 9.74
N ASP A 176 -1.25 -24.69 9.42
CA ASP A 176 -1.52 -25.20 8.07
C ASP A 176 -2.98 -25.67 7.89
N GLY A 177 -3.72 -25.79 8.99
CA GLY A 177 -5.09 -26.31 9.04
C GLY A 177 -6.13 -25.36 8.47
N LYS A 178 -7.41 -25.82 8.54
CA LYS A 178 -8.58 -25.05 8.06
C LYS A 178 -9.07 -24.04 9.11
N ASP A 179 -8.58 -24.10 10.34
CA ASP A 179 -9.01 -23.21 11.43
C ASP A 179 -7.95 -22.14 11.70
N TYR A 180 -8.22 -20.94 11.19
CA TYR A 180 -7.36 -19.77 11.26
C TYR A 180 -8.17 -18.48 11.38
N ASP A 181 -7.59 -17.44 11.96
CA ASP A 181 -8.19 -16.14 12.21
C ASP A 181 -7.69 -15.08 11.21
N VAL A 182 -6.46 -15.28 10.70
CA VAL A 182 -5.81 -14.40 9.71
C VAL A 182 -5.30 -15.25 8.55
N ARG A 183 -5.44 -14.75 7.33
CA ARG A 183 -4.91 -15.39 6.12
C ARG A 183 -4.02 -14.42 5.34
N LEU A 184 -2.77 -14.82 5.12
CA LEU A 184 -1.80 -14.16 4.24
C LEU A 184 -1.75 -14.90 2.91
N ASP A 185 -2.41 -14.36 1.88
CA ASP A 185 -2.60 -15.02 0.57
C ASP A 185 -3.05 -14.00 -0.49
N ILE A 186 -2.83 -14.31 -1.75
CA ILE A 186 -3.28 -13.48 -2.89
C ILE A 186 -4.61 -13.97 -3.52
N LEU A 187 -5.22 -15.04 -3.00
CA LEU A 187 -6.43 -15.63 -3.58
C LEU A 187 -7.70 -15.15 -2.86
N THR A 188 -8.79 -14.99 -3.62
CA THR A 188 -10.11 -14.57 -3.07
C THR A 188 -10.83 -15.70 -2.34
N ARG A 189 -10.59 -16.96 -2.69
CA ARG A 189 -11.26 -18.13 -2.11
C ARG A 189 -10.84 -18.36 -0.66
N GLY A 190 -11.70 -18.94 0.15
CA GLY A 190 -11.43 -19.41 1.50
C GLY A 190 -12.35 -18.82 2.55
N LYS A 191 -12.03 -19.08 3.82
CA LYS A 191 -12.82 -18.69 5.01
C LYS A 191 -12.95 -17.16 5.12
N ASP A 192 -14.06 -16.70 5.68
CA ASP A 192 -14.31 -15.28 5.93
C ASP A 192 -13.61 -14.82 7.23
N VAL A 193 -12.31 -14.61 7.14
CA VAL A 193 -11.39 -14.17 8.19
C VAL A 193 -10.67 -12.88 7.80
N LEU A 194 -9.84 -12.33 8.67
CA LEU A 194 -8.97 -11.21 8.29
C LEU A 194 -8.04 -11.63 7.15
N ARG A 195 -8.06 -10.87 6.06
CA ARG A 195 -7.21 -11.12 4.89
C ARG A 195 -6.09 -10.10 4.80
N LEU A 196 -4.89 -10.59 4.61
CA LEU A 196 -3.71 -9.82 4.29
C LEU A 196 -3.28 -10.23 2.88
N VAL A 197 -3.34 -9.30 1.94
CA VAL A 197 -3.10 -9.55 0.52
C VAL A 197 -1.81 -8.86 0.09
N PRO A 198 -0.69 -9.59 -0.05
CA PRO A 198 0.57 -9.03 -0.53
C PRO A 198 0.44 -8.41 -1.92
N ARG A 199 0.96 -7.20 -2.09
CA ARG A 199 0.95 -6.46 -3.34
C ARG A 199 2.16 -6.83 -4.21
N ILE A 200 2.11 -8.03 -4.78
CA ILE A 200 3.25 -8.66 -5.47
C ILE A 200 2.93 -9.11 -6.89
N ALA A 201 1.68 -9.04 -7.32
CA ALA A 201 1.29 -9.45 -8.66
C ALA A 201 1.56 -8.32 -9.67
N VAL A 202 2.22 -8.64 -10.78
CA VAL A 202 2.40 -7.75 -11.93
C VAL A 202 1.56 -8.26 -13.08
N LEU A 203 0.71 -7.39 -13.62
CA LEU A 203 -0.18 -7.67 -14.75
C LEU A 203 0.53 -7.32 -16.06
N GLY A 204 0.88 -8.31 -16.85
CA GLY A 204 1.34 -8.10 -18.21
C GLY A 204 0.15 -7.95 -19.16
N VAL A 205 0.13 -6.89 -19.96
CA VAL A 205 -0.97 -6.56 -20.87
C VAL A 205 -0.46 -6.46 -22.30
N GLY A 206 -1.15 -7.15 -23.22
CA GLY A 206 -1.05 -6.93 -24.65
C GLY A 206 -2.42 -6.52 -25.19
N CYS A 207 -2.48 -5.46 -25.98
CA CYS A 207 -3.74 -5.00 -26.59
C CYS A 207 -3.53 -4.48 -28.00
N ARG A 208 -4.60 -4.42 -28.81
CA ARG A 208 -4.57 -3.77 -30.14
C ARG A 208 -4.42 -2.25 -29.96
N ARG A 209 -4.00 -1.56 -31.06
CA ARG A 209 -4.00 -0.09 -31.07
C ARG A 209 -5.43 0.41 -30.93
N GLY A 210 -5.63 1.45 -30.13
CA GLY A 210 -6.96 2.07 -29.92
C GLY A 210 -7.89 1.24 -29.02
N THR A 211 -7.39 0.22 -28.30
CA THR A 211 -8.22 -0.53 -27.34
C THR A 211 -8.71 0.39 -26.22
N PRO A 212 -10.04 0.54 -26.02
CA PRO A 212 -10.58 1.43 -25.00
C PRO A 212 -10.35 0.84 -23.58
N GLN A 213 -10.37 1.71 -22.57
CA GLN A 213 -10.20 1.31 -21.16
C GLN A 213 -11.16 0.20 -20.76
N ASP A 214 -12.45 0.31 -21.10
CA ASP A 214 -13.49 -0.64 -20.70
C ASP A 214 -13.25 -2.06 -21.23
N ALA A 215 -12.64 -2.19 -22.41
CA ALA A 215 -12.26 -3.51 -22.93
C ALA A 215 -11.13 -4.14 -22.10
N ILE A 216 -10.19 -3.32 -21.58
CA ILE A 216 -9.12 -3.77 -20.70
C ILE A 216 -9.68 -4.14 -19.32
N GLU A 217 -10.61 -3.35 -18.78
CA GLU A 217 -11.33 -3.67 -17.52
C GLU A 217 -12.12 -4.98 -17.63
N THR A 218 -12.81 -5.19 -18.73
CA THR A 218 -13.55 -6.43 -18.99
C THR A 218 -12.60 -7.64 -19.01
N ALA A 219 -11.44 -7.51 -19.66
CA ALA A 219 -10.44 -8.56 -19.70
C ALA A 219 -9.84 -8.84 -18.31
N LEU A 220 -9.60 -7.78 -17.52
CA LEU A 220 -9.15 -7.91 -16.13
C LEU A 220 -10.17 -8.68 -15.29
N THR A 221 -11.43 -8.29 -15.33
CA THR A 221 -12.52 -8.96 -14.57
C THR A 221 -12.57 -10.44 -14.92
N ALA A 222 -12.59 -10.78 -16.21
CA ALA A 222 -12.62 -12.18 -16.66
C ALA A 222 -11.37 -12.97 -16.21
N MET A 223 -10.20 -12.34 -16.15
CA MET A 223 -8.97 -12.97 -15.66
C MET A 223 -9.02 -13.17 -14.14
N LEU A 224 -9.50 -12.20 -13.37
CA LEU A 224 -9.63 -12.30 -11.91
C LEU A 224 -10.62 -13.41 -11.51
N ASP A 225 -11.76 -13.51 -12.19
CA ASP A 225 -12.78 -14.55 -11.94
C ASP A 225 -12.20 -15.95 -12.17
N LYS A 226 -11.47 -16.14 -13.27
CA LYS A 226 -10.86 -17.43 -13.63
C LYS A 226 -9.70 -17.80 -12.70
N SER A 227 -8.85 -16.85 -12.36
CA SER A 227 -7.66 -17.08 -11.54
C SER A 227 -7.95 -17.13 -10.05
N SER A 228 -9.08 -16.60 -9.62
CA SER A 228 -9.38 -16.31 -8.20
C SER A 228 -8.32 -15.41 -7.54
N LEU A 229 -7.55 -14.64 -8.32
CA LEU A 229 -6.57 -13.68 -7.82
C LEU A 229 -7.32 -12.50 -7.18
N HIS A 230 -6.86 -12.06 -6.04
CA HIS A 230 -7.39 -10.86 -5.42
C HIS A 230 -6.87 -9.61 -6.15
N LYS A 231 -7.77 -8.73 -6.61
CA LYS A 231 -7.40 -7.50 -7.36
C LYS A 231 -6.34 -6.66 -6.64
N GLN A 232 -6.43 -6.56 -5.31
CA GLN A 232 -5.46 -5.80 -4.51
C GLN A 232 -4.06 -6.43 -4.43
N ALA A 233 -3.87 -7.66 -4.92
CA ALA A 233 -2.54 -8.24 -5.09
C ALA A 233 -1.76 -7.58 -6.23
N ILE A 234 -2.47 -6.98 -7.21
CA ILE A 234 -1.85 -6.34 -8.36
C ILE A 234 -1.21 -5.02 -7.91
N CYS A 235 0.07 -4.86 -8.23
CA CYS A 235 0.86 -3.69 -7.83
C CYS A 235 1.41 -2.90 -9.03
N ALA A 236 1.34 -3.44 -10.25
CA ALA A 236 1.86 -2.79 -11.45
C ALA A 236 1.29 -3.42 -12.72
N VAL A 237 1.38 -2.69 -13.82
CA VAL A 237 1.11 -3.15 -15.18
C VAL A 237 2.40 -3.12 -15.99
N ALA A 238 2.58 -4.09 -16.90
CA ALA A 238 3.74 -4.17 -17.79
C ALA A 238 3.32 -4.45 -19.23
N THR A 239 4.02 -3.88 -20.20
CA THR A 239 3.77 -4.06 -21.64
C THR A 239 5.01 -3.77 -22.47
N ILE A 240 4.87 -3.82 -23.81
CA ILE A 240 5.90 -3.39 -24.76
C ILE A 240 5.88 -1.86 -24.91
N ASP A 241 7.03 -1.24 -25.19
CA ASP A 241 7.22 0.20 -25.39
C ASP A 241 6.36 0.80 -26.51
N LEU A 242 6.01 0.02 -27.53
CA LEU A 242 5.04 0.39 -28.57
C LEU A 242 3.65 0.78 -28.02
N LYS A 243 3.39 0.46 -26.76
CA LYS A 243 2.11 0.72 -26.05
C LYS A 243 2.22 1.78 -24.95
N LYS A 244 3.38 2.44 -24.82
CA LYS A 244 3.62 3.44 -23.76
C LYS A 244 2.64 4.63 -23.80
N ASP A 245 2.18 4.98 -25.00
CA ASP A 245 1.28 6.14 -25.22
C ASP A 245 -0.16 5.69 -25.59
N GLU A 246 -0.53 4.43 -25.34
CA GLU A 246 -1.87 3.91 -25.63
C GLU A 246 -2.90 4.50 -24.65
N PRO A 247 -3.84 5.37 -25.10
CA PRO A 247 -4.68 6.14 -24.19
C PRO A 247 -5.53 5.28 -23.26
N GLY A 248 -6.12 4.19 -23.78
CA GLY A 248 -6.96 3.28 -22.98
C GLY A 248 -6.16 2.55 -21.90
N LEU A 249 -4.91 2.13 -22.20
CA LEU A 249 -4.03 1.49 -21.23
C LEU A 249 -3.56 2.48 -20.15
N LEU A 250 -3.23 3.71 -20.53
CA LEU A 250 -2.86 4.76 -19.59
C LEU A 250 -4.03 5.15 -18.68
N ALA A 251 -5.24 5.26 -19.22
CA ALA A 251 -6.44 5.50 -18.43
C ALA A 251 -6.73 4.37 -17.45
N PHE A 252 -6.59 3.12 -17.89
CA PHE A 252 -6.71 1.93 -17.06
C PHE A 252 -5.71 1.96 -15.89
N CYS A 253 -4.43 2.22 -16.16
CA CYS A 253 -3.39 2.30 -15.15
C CYS A 253 -3.67 3.41 -14.13
N ARG A 254 -4.09 4.60 -14.60
CA ARG A 254 -4.45 5.73 -13.72
C ARG A 254 -5.65 5.41 -12.83
N GLY A 255 -6.70 4.80 -13.39
CA GLY A 255 -7.91 4.43 -12.65
C GLY A 255 -7.65 3.47 -11.48
N HIS A 256 -6.61 2.65 -11.59
CA HIS A 256 -6.19 1.73 -10.53
C HIS A 256 -5.01 2.22 -9.68
N ASN A 257 -4.43 3.35 -10.02
CA ASN A 257 -3.18 3.84 -9.43
C ASN A 257 -2.05 2.79 -9.50
N TRP A 258 -1.96 2.09 -10.66
CA TRP A 258 -0.90 1.12 -10.94
C TRP A 258 0.15 1.76 -11.87
N PRO A 259 1.45 1.71 -11.51
CA PRO A 259 2.51 2.14 -12.41
C PRO A 259 2.56 1.25 -13.66
N LEU A 260 2.86 1.88 -14.81
CA LEU A 260 3.07 1.19 -16.07
C LEU A 260 4.57 1.06 -16.34
N TYR A 261 5.03 -0.17 -16.53
CA TYR A 261 6.38 -0.48 -16.99
C TYR A 261 6.35 -0.86 -18.46
N THR A 262 7.27 -0.31 -19.25
CA THR A 262 7.38 -0.60 -20.68
C THR A 262 8.77 -1.12 -21.03
N TYR A 263 8.84 -2.09 -21.94
CA TYR A 263 10.07 -2.75 -22.33
C TYR A 263 10.20 -2.79 -23.84
N GLY A 264 11.40 -2.53 -24.36
CA GLY A 264 11.71 -2.72 -25.78
C GLY A 264 11.77 -4.19 -26.17
N THR A 265 11.63 -4.47 -27.46
CA THR A 265 11.68 -5.82 -28.05
C THR A 265 12.91 -6.62 -27.57
N ALA A 266 14.11 -6.01 -27.63
CA ALA A 266 15.34 -6.66 -27.19
C ALA A 266 15.36 -7.04 -25.70
N GLN A 267 14.68 -6.27 -24.85
CA GLN A 267 14.52 -6.59 -23.42
C GLN A 267 13.54 -7.75 -23.23
N LEU A 268 12.41 -7.72 -23.94
CA LEU A 268 11.42 -8.81 -23.90
C LEU A 268 11.99 -10.14 -24.38
N GLN A 269 12.84 -10.15 -25.39
CA GLN A 269 13.54 -11.36 -25.89
C GLN A 269 14.45 -11.98 -24.82
N LYS A 270 15.05 -11.17 -23.94
CA LYS A 270 15.91 -11.64 -22.84
C LYS A 270 15.14 -12.22 -21.66
N ALA A 271 13.81 -12.04 -21.58
CA ALA A 271 13.02 -12.63 -20.52
C ALA A 271 13.14 -14.16 -20.55
N SER A 272 13.51 -14.74 -19.40
CA SER A 272 13.63 -16.18 -19.23
C SER A 272 12.31 -16.80 -18.80
N GLY A 273 11.93 -17.93 -19.40
CA GLY A 273 10.70 -18.65 -19.05
C GLY A 273 10.12 -19.43 -20.22
N ASN A 274 9.10 -20.22 -19.94
CA ASN A 274 8.31 -20.93 -20.94
C ASN A 274 7.04 -20.11 -21.25
N PHE A 275 7.04 -19.38 -22.37
CA PHE A 275 6.00 -18.45 -22.78
C PHE A 275 5.10 -19.04 -23.86
N THR A 276 3.85 -18.59 -23.88
CA THR A 276 2.85 -19.00 -24.87
C THR A 276 3.07 -18.26 -26.19
N ALA A 277 3.72 -18.88 -27.16
CA ALA A 277 4.06 -18.27 -28.43
C ALA A 277 2.83 -17.83 -29.25
N SER A 278 3.01 -16.78 -30.06
CA SER A 278 2.02 -16.27 -31.01
C SER A 278 2.71 -15.70 -32.24
N ALA A 279 2.64 -16.42 -33.36
CA ALA A 279 3.21 -15.98 -34.63
C ALA A 279 2.67 -14.62 -35.11
N PHE A 280 1.42 -14.27 -34.76
CA PHE A 280 0.87 -12.94 -35.07
C PHE A 280 1.58 -11.85 -34.29
N VAL A 281 1.76 -12.05 -32.98
CA VAL A 281 2.42 -11.07 -32.11
C VAL A 281 3.88 -10.90 -32.53
N GLU A 282 4.56 -12.00 -32.85
CA GLU A 282 5.96 -11.99 -33.29
C GLU A 282 6.17 -11.16 -34.56
N ARG A 283 5.31 -11.32 -35.56
CA ARG A 283 5.35 -10.50 -36.78
C ARG A 283 5.18 -9.01 -36.56
N VAL A 284 4.39 -8.61 -35.54
CA VAL A 284 4.07 -7.21 -35.26
C VAL A 284 5.08 -6.57 -34.32
N THR A 285 5.59 -7.32 -33.36
CA THR A 285 6.36 -6.77 -32.23
C THR A 285 7.79 -7.28 -32.16
N GLY A 286 8.15 -8.29 -32.97
CA GLY A 286 9.44 -8.95 -32.93
C GLY A 286 9.64 -9.90 -31.74
N VAL A 287 8.58 -10.16 -30.94
CA VAL A 287 8.56 -11.15 -29.85
C VAL A 287 7.31 -12.01 -29.93
N ASP A 288 7.44 -13.27 -29.61
CA ASP A 288 6.35 -14.26 -29.65
C ASP A 288 5.28 -14.04 -28.57
N ASN A 289 5.61 -13.29 -27.49
CA ASN A 289 4.70 -13.02 -26.39
C ASN A 289 5.08 -11.71 -25.69
N VAL A 290 4.15 -10.75 -25.63
CA VAL A 290 4.35 -9.47 -24.94
C VAL A 290 3.93 -9.57 -23.46
N CYS A 291 2.71 -10.06 -23.20
CA CYS A 291 2.14 -9.96 -21.85
C CYS A 291 2.89 -10.82 -20.81
N GLU A 292 3.23 -12.07 -21.13
CA GLU A 292 3.97 -12.94 -20.21
C GLU A 292 5.40 -12.44 -19.98
N ARG A 293 6.11 -12.08 -21.07
CA ARG A 293 7.48 -11.60 -20.99
C ARG A 293 7.61 -10.28 -20.22
N SER A 294 6.71 -9.31 -20.48
CA SER A 294 6.71 -8.04 -19.75
C SER A 294 6.35 -8.22 -18.28
N ALA A 295 5.39 -9.11 -17.95
CA ALA A 295 5.07 -9.44 -16.58
C ALA A 295 6.26 -9.99 -15.80
N VAL A 296 6.98 -10.95 -16.38
CA VAL A 296 8.18 -11.58 -15.78
C VAL A 296 9.29 -10.56 -15.57
N LEU A 297 9.57 -9.72 -16.56
CA LEU A 297 10.60 -8.68 -16.43
C LEU A 297 10.27 -7.67 -15.32
N ALA A 298 9.02 -7.22 -15.25
CA ALA A 298 8.60 -6.24 -14.23
C ALA A 298 8.46 -6.85 -12.83
N ALA A 299 8.14 -8.15 -12.75
CA ALA A 299 8.05 -8.85 -11.48
C ALA A 299 9.42 -9.31 -10.96
N GLY A 300 10.36 -9.63 -11.83
CA GLY A 300 11.60 -10.32 -11.45
C GLY A 300 11.36 -11.72 -10.90
N GLY A 301 10.24 -12.34 -11.24
CA GLY A 301 9.85 -13.64 -10.72
C GLY A 301 8.93 -14.43 -11.67
N PRO A 302 8.45 -15.61 -11.30
CA PRO A 302 7.81 -16.56 -12.19
C PRO A 302 6.39 -16.13 -12.61
N ILE A 303 5.93 -16.68 -13.74
CA ILE A 303 4.53 -16.61 -14.17
C ILE A 303 3.67 -17.39 -13.18
N LEU A 304 2.68 -16.70 -12.63
CA LEU A 304 1.60 -17.30 -11.84
C LEU A 304 0.44 -17.74 -12.75
N TRP A 305 0.08 -16.89 -13.71
CA TRP A 305 -1.04 -17.10 -14.62
C TRP A 305 -0.61 -16.82 -16.06
N LYS A 306 -0.68 -17.87 -16.88
CA LYS A 306 -0.31 -17.78 -18.31
C LYS A 306 -1.32 -16.93 -19.08
N LYS A 307 -0.93 -16.53 -20.29
CA LYS A 307 -1.70 -15.70 -21.20
C LYS A 307 -3.15 -16.17 -21.35
N ALA A 308 -4.09 -15.32 -20.97
CA ALA A 308 -5.48 -15.41 -21.38
C ALA A 308 -5.77 -14.34 -22.43
N ALA A 309 -6.49 -14.70 -23.48
CA ALA A 309 -6.85 -13.81 -24.57
C ALA A 309 -8.37 -13.68 -24.69
N GLY A 310 -8.85 -12.47 -24.97
CA GLY A 310 -10.25 -12.18 -25.20
C GLY A 310 -10.43 -10.74 -25.72
N ASN A 311 -11.30 -10.55 -26.73
CA ASN A 311 -11.67 -9.22 -27.27
C ASN A 311 -10.51 -8.31 -27.64
N GLY A 312 -9.41 -8.88 -28.18
CA GLY A 312 -8.25 -8.11 -28.59
C GLY A 312 -7.30 -7.69 -27.46
N VAL A 313 -7.55 -8.14 -26.24
CA VAL A 313 -6.68 -7.96 -25.06
C VAL A 313 -6.11 -9.30 -24.63
N THR A 314 -4.84 -9.33 -24.25
CA THR A 314 -4.18 -10.48 -23.63
C THR A 314 -3.64 -10.07 -22.28
N MET A 315 -3.80 -10.92 -21.27
CA MET A 315 -3.29 -10.68 -19.92
C MET A 315 -2.55 -11.90 -19.39
N ALA A 316 -1.51 -11.64 -18.62
CA ALA A 316 -0.76 -12.64 -17.87
C ALA A 316 -0.37 -12.05 -16.50
N VAL A 317 -0.08 -12.89 -15.53
CA VAL A 317 0.34 -12.44 -14.20
C VAL A 317 1.65 -13.12 -13.80
N ALA A 318 2.62 -12.33 -13.36
CA ALA A 318 3.84 -12.82 -12.72
C ALA A 318 3.92 -12.29 -11.27
N LEU A 319 4.62 -12.99 -10.40
CA LEU A 319 4.77 -12.61 -9.00
C LEU A 319 6.18 -12.08 -8.73
N LYS A 320 6.26 -10.97 -8.01
CA LYS A 320 7.51 -10.53 -7.39
C LYS A 320 7.97 -11.55 -6.34
N PRO A 321 9.27 -11.75 -6.15
CA PRO A 321 9.77 -12.48 -5.00
C PRO A 321 9.18 -11.90 -3.72
N TYR A 322 8.69 -12.76 -2.83
CA TYR A 322 8.05 -12.35 -1.60
C TYR A 322 8.43 -13.28 -0.45
N GLN A 323 9.01 -12.70 0.58
CA GLN A 323 9.41 -13.39 1.79
C GLN A 323 8.98 -12.57 3.00
N PRO A 324 7.81 -12.88 3.59
CA PRO A 324 7.34 -12.17 4.78
C PRO A 324 8.17 -12.54 6.01
N ALA A 325 8.27 -11.61 6.96
CA ALA A 325 8.95 -11.83 8.24
C ALA A 325 8.06 -11.35 9.38
N TRP A 326 8.23 -11.92 10.59
CA TRP A 326 7.44 -11.54 11.76
C TRP A 326 7.80 -10.17 12.35
N ARG A 327 8.67 -9.40 11.71
CA ARG A 327 8.98 -8.02 12.13
C ARG A 327 7.77 -7.11 11.94
N TRP A 328 7.27 -6.57 13.03
CA TRP A 328 6.09 -5.68 13.05
C TRP A 328 6.33 -4.37 13.79
N ARG A 329 7.43 -4.24 14.54
CA ARG A 329 7.90 -3.00 15.18
C ARG A 329 9.23 -2.54 14.56
N ASN A 330 9.51 -1.25 14.64
CA ASN A 330 10.86 -0.71 14.49
C ASN A 330 11.58 -0.95 15.83
N GLU A 331 12.60 -1.76 15.81
CA GLU A 331 13.59 -1.81 16.87
C GLU A 331 14.47 -0.57 16.83
#